data_c853e8e233092392b5b603b14474fbc8
#
_entry.id   c853e8e233092392b5b603b14474fbc8
#
_cell.length_a   1.000
_cell.length_b   1.000
_cell.length_c   1.000
_cell.angle_alpha   90.00
_cell.angle_beta   90.00
_cell.angle_gamma   90.00
#
_symmetry.space_group_name_H-M   'P 1'
#
loop_
_entity.id
_entity.type
_entity.pdbx_description
1 polymer ?
#
loop_
_entity_poly.entity_id
_entity_poly.type
_entity_poly.pdbx_seq_one_letter_code
_entity_poly.pdbx_strand_id
1 'polypeptide(L)'
;MKTVMVILAALGMAIPAATLTGDKAQVMSASDLQTQLTQLAPLAKTKGSSGSTVWTTGNLSLKLSVRTTSGGAEIHAKYDDLMIVQQGSATLITGGTVVDAKTGDDGETHGPSVANGQSRTITVGDIVVVPAGVPHQLLIAPGTLYSAMVAKVKE
;
A
#
# COMPACT_ATOMS: atom_id res chain seq x y z
N MET A 1 -43.89 21.62 -8.24
CA MET A 1 -43.23 20.50 -7.55
C MET A 1 -41.75 20.83 -7.44
N LYS A 2 -41.25 21.12 -6.23
CA LYS A 2 -39.82 21.43 -5.99
C LYS A 2 -39.12 20.12 -5.61
N THR A 3 -38.26 19.63 -6.48
CA THR A 3 -37.41 18.44 -6.22
C THR A 3 -36.36 18.82 -5.22
N VAL A 4 -36.42 18.27 -4.02
CA VAL A 4 -35.35 18.39 -3.00
C VAL A 4 -34.30 17.37 -3.35
N MET A 5 -33.12 17.86 -3.77
CA MET A 5 -31.93 17.07 -4.01
C MET A 5 -31.24 16.86 -2.65
N VAL A 6 -31.40 15.67 -2.08
CA VAL A 6 -30.65 15.27 -0.87
C VAL A 6 -29.24 14.94 -1.28
N ILE A 7 -28.30 15.85 -0.98
CA ILE A 7 -26.85 15.57 -1.10
C ILE A 7 -26.46 14.73 0.11
N LEU A 8 -26.30 13.43 -0.09
CA LEU A 8 -25.72 12.54 0.91
C LEU A 8 -24.19 12.82 0.94
N ALA A 9 -23.76 13.67 1.84
CA ALA A 9 -22.35 13.85 2.13
C ALA A 9 -21.85 12.58 2.81
N ALA A 10 -21.16 11.71 2.07
CA ALA A 10 -20.41 10.61 2.65
C ALA A 10 -19.23 11.20 3.44
N LEU A 11 -19.42 11.36 4.74
CA LEU A 11 -18.34 11.64 5.68
C LEU A 11 -17.43 10.41 5.66
N GLY A 12 -16.33 10.49 4.94
CA GLY A 12 -15.26 9.50 5.00
C GLY A 12 -14.61 9.57 6.38
N MET A 13 -15.09 8.75 7.32
CA MET A 13 -14.41 8.56 8.60
C MET A 13 -13.09 7.86 8.32
N ALA A 14 -12.00 8.59 8.50
CA ALA A 14 -10.68 7.98 8.58
C ALA A 14 -10.69 7.02 9.78
N ILE A 15 -10.48 5.74 9.52
CA ILE A 15 -10.34 4.75 10.59
C ILE A 15 -8.99 5.04 11.26
N PRO A 16 -8.95 5.42 12.54
CA PRO A 16 -7.68 5.67 13.22
C PRO A 16 -6.88 4.38 13.28
N ALA A 17 -5.56 4.47 13.02
CA ALA A 17 -4.64 3.36 13.23
C ALA A 17 -4.68 2.98 14.72
N ALA A 18 -4.97 1.72 15.02
CA ALA A 18 -4.89 1.21 16.37
C ALA A 18 -3.43 0.88 16.71
N THR A 19 -2.92 1.46 17.80
CA THR A 19 -1.65 1.01 18.37
C THR A 19 -1.91 -0.26 19.17
N LEU A 20 -1.22 -1.35 18.83
CA LEU A 20 -1.33 -2.59 19.60
C LEU A 20 -0.61 -2.41 20.94
N THR A 21 -1.38 -2.28 22.01
CA THR A 21 -0.88 -2.25 23.39
C THR A 21 -1.54 -3.38 24.18
N GLY A 22 -0.73 -4.22 24.83
CA GLY A 22 -1.21 -5.22 25.79
C GLY A 22 -1.21 -6.66 25.30
N ASP A 23 -1.70 -7.56 26.14
CA ASP A 23 -1.58 -9.01 26.06
C ASP A 23 -2.66 -9.70 25.19
N LYS A 24 -3.43 -8.94 24.41
CA LYS A 24 -4.55 -9.49 23.63
C LYS A 24 -4.24 -9.50 22.14
N ALA A 25 -4.45 -10.66 21.50
CA ALA A 25 -4.43 -10.76 20.05
C ALA A 25 -5.49 -9.84 19.45
N GLN A 26 -5.14 -9.20 18.32
CA GLN A 26 -6.05 -8.42 17.52
C GLN A 26 -6.44 -9.22 16.27
N VAL A 27 -7.68 -9.13 15.89
CA VAL A 27 -8.22 -9.86 14.73
C VAL A 27 -8.90 -8.86 13.81
N MET A 28 -8.52 -8.87 12.54
CA MET A 28 -9.27 -8.26 11.45
C MET A 28 -9.93 -9.38 10.66
N SER A 29 -11.25 -9.39 10.59
CA SER A 29 -11.95 -10.37 9.75
C SER A 29 -11.72 -10.08 8.27
N ALA A 30 -11.91 -11.09 7.42
CA ALA A 30 -11.83 -10.90 5.97
C ALA A 30 -12.86 -9.86 5.47
N SER A 31 -14.05 -9.82 6.09
CA SER A 31 -15.09 -8.82 5.77
C SER A 31 -14.67 -7.40 6.15
N ASP A 32 -14.02 -7.22 7.31
CA ASP A 32 -13.53 -5.90 7.74
C ASP A 32 -12.41 -5.41 6.83
N LEU A 33 -11.49 -6.31 6.45
CA LEU A 33 -10.44 -6.01 5.50
C LEU A 33 -11.02 -5.51 4.16
N GLN A 34 -11.98 -6.25 3.58
CA GLN A 34 -12.61 -5.87 2.32
C GLN A 34 -13.40 -4.55 2.44
N THR A 35 -14.07 -4.33 3.56
CA THR A 35 -14.78 -3.08 3.83
C THR A 35 -13.82 -1.89 3.83
N GLN A 36 -12.69 -1.99 4.54
CA GLN A 36 -11.70 -0.92 4.59
C GLN A 36 -11.06 -0.65 3.23
N LEU A 37 -10.69 -1.69 2.47
CA LEU A 37 -10.16 -1.53 1.11
C LEU A 37 -11.18 -0.84 0.18
N THR A 38 -12.48 -1.20 0.28
CA THR A 38 -13.56 -0.57 -0.48
C THR A 38 -13.71 0.91 -0.13
N GLN A 39 -13.57 1.28 1.14
CA GLN A 39 -13.63 2.68 1.58
C GLN A 39 -12.45 3.53 1.08
N LEU A 40 -11.29 2.93 0.85
CA LEU A 40 -10.11 3.60 0.30
C LEU A 40 -10.18 3.80 -1.22
N ALA A 41 -10.96 2.99 -1.93
CA ALA A 41 -10.98 2.98 -3.39
C ALA A 41 -11.42 4.32 -4.04
N PRO A 42 -12.42 5.08 -3.55
CA PRO A 42 -12.79 6.37 -4.13
C PRO A 42 -11.64 7.39 -4.10
N LEU A 43 -10.88 7.43 -2.99
CA LEU A 43 -9.74 8.33 -2.87
C LEU A 43 -8.59 7.90 -3.79
N ALA A 44 -8.33 6.60 -3.94
CA ALA A 44 -7.35 6.09 -4.89
C ALA A 44 -7.72 6.45 -6.34
N LYS A 45 -9.01 6.39 -6.71
CA LYS A 45 -9.47 6.78 -8.05
C LYS A 45 -9.24 8.26 -8.36
N THR A 46 -9.29 9.14 -7.37
CA THR A 46 -9.08 10.57 -7.57
C THR A 46 -7.61 11.00 -7.47
N LYS A 47 -6.83 10.35 -6.60
CA LYS A 47 -5.43 10.72 -6.30
C LYS A 47 -4.38 9.77 -6.86
N GLY A 48 -4.79 8.66 -7.49
CA GLY A 48 -3.90 7.62 -7.98
C GLY A 48 -3.55 6.56 -6.93
N SER A 49 -3.58 6.91 -5.64
CA SER A 49 -3.36 5.99 -4.52
C SER A 49 -4.03 6.47 -3.25
N SER A 50 -4.30 5.52 -2.35
CA SER A 50 -4.73 5.78 -0.97
C SER A 50 -4.28 4.64 -0.08
N GLY A 51 -4.26 4.87 1.22
CA GLY A 51 -3.91 3.84 2.19
C GLY A 51 -4.26 4.24 3.61
N SER A 52 -4.24 3.27 4.50
CA SER A 52 -4.39 3.49 5.94
C SER A 52 -3.45 2.56 6.71
N THR A 53 -2.93 3.02 7.84
CA THR A 53 -2.26 2.17 8.81
C THR A 53 -3.33 1.58 9.72
N VAL A 54 -3.36 0.25 9.82
CA VAL A 54 -4.36 -0.49 10.61
C VAL A 54 -3.84 -0.74 12.01
N TRP A 55 -2.62 -1.29 12.11
CA TRP A 55 -1.97 -1.59 13.37
C TRP A 55 -0.50 -1.19 13.33
N THR A 56 0.01 -0.80 14.49
CA THR A 56 1.44 -0.56 14.72
C THR A 56 1.88 -1.20 16.05
N THR A 57 3.06 -1.78 16.04
CA THR A 57 3.80 -2.17 17.24
C THR A 57 5.17 -1.49 17.21
N GLY A 58 6.09 -1.85 18.12
CA GLY A 58 7.45 -1.29 18.11
C GLY A 58 8.24 -1.55 16.82
N ASN A 59 8.01 -2.69 16.16
CA ASN A 59 8.75 -3.13 14.97
C ASN A 59 7.87 -3.55 13.78
N LEU A 60 6.54 -3.54 13.93
CA LEU A 60 5.59 -3.94 12.88
C LEU A 60 4.59 -2.81 12.60
N SER A 61 4.37 -2.51 11.33
CA SER A 61 3.28 -1.65 10.87
C SER A 61 2.47 -2.39 9.80
N LEU A 62 1.20 -2.63 10.05
CA LEU A 62 0.27 -3.20 9.08
C LEU A 62 -0.50 -2.08 8.39
N LYS A 63 -0.42 -2.04 7.07
CA LYS A 63 -1.03 -1.02 6.22
C LYS A 63 -1.94 -1.66 5.18
N LEU A 64 -2.98 -0.93 4.77
CA LEU A 64 -3.75 -1.20 3.56
C LEU A 64 -3.35 -0.20 2.49
N SER A 65 -3.17 -0.69 1.27
CA SER A 65 -2.80 0.11 0.11
C SER A 65 -3.78 -0.16 -1.03
N VAL A 66 -4.30 0.92 -1.63
CA VAL A 66 -5.13 0.87 -2.84
C VAL A 66 -4.53 1.80 -3.88
N ARG A 67 -4.35 1.31 -5.12
CA ARG A 67 -3.72 2.07 -6.21
C ARG A 67 -4.50 1.95 -7.50
N THR A 68 -4.52 3.04 -8.26
CA THR A 68 -5.00 3.10 -9.65
C THR A 68 -3.91 3.59 -10.59
N THR A 69 -2.77 4.03 -10.05
CA THR A 69 -1.58 4.45 -10.81
C THR A 69 -0.32 3.83 -10.23
N SER A 70 0.69 3.72 -11.07
CA SER A 70 2.03 3.28 -10.67
C SER A 70 2.63 4.16 -9.58
N GLY A 71 3.43 3.55 -8.70
CA GLY A 71 4.29 4.26 -7.76
C GLY A 71 5.65 4.61 -8.35
N GLY A 72 6.40 5.46 -7.67
CA GLY A 72 7.83 5.62 -7.88
C GLY A 72 8.61 4.39 -7.40
N ALA A 73 9.92 4.40 -7.65
CA ALA A 73 10.84 3.43 -7.08
C ALA A 73 11.17 3.78 -5.64
N GLU A 74 11.34 2.75 -4.79
CA GLU A 74 11.60 2.89 -3.37
C GLU A 74 12.71 1.92 -2.91
N ILE A 75 13.46 2.33 -1.89
CA ILE A 75 14.32 1.46 -1.08
C ILE A 75 14.07 1.82 0.38
N HIS A 76 13.65 0.83 1.16
CA HIS A 76 13.51 0.97 2.61
C HIS A 76 14.80 0.50 3.28
N ALA A 77 15.56 1.40 3.91
CA ALA A 77 16.85 1.04 4.50
C ALA A 77 16.73 0.14 5.73
N LYS A 78 15.58 0.18 6.42
CA LYS A 78 15.39 -0.43 7.74
C LYS A 78 14.11 -1.26 7.86
N TYR A 79 13.45 -1.55 6.75
CA TYR A 79 12.16 -2.26 6.76
C TYR A 79 12.10 -3.29 5.66
N ASP A 80 11.67 -4.49 6.02
CA ASP A 80 11.15 -5.44 5.06
C ASP A 80 9.70 -5.10 4.73
N ASP A 81 9.31 -5.21 3.47
CA ASP A 81 7.91 -5.17 3.05
C ASP A 81 7.40 -6.58 2.77
N LEU A 82 6.37 -7.01 3.50
CA LEU A 82 5.59 -8.20 3.19
C LEU A 82 4.25 -7.75 2.63
N MET A 83 3.97 -8.02 1.37
CA MET A 83 2.73 -7.65 0.69
C MET A 83 1.90 -8.88 0.39
N ILE A 84 0.59 -8.81 0.63
CA ILE A 84 -0.40 -9.81 0.23
C ILE A 84 -1.41 -9.14 -0.67
N VAL A 85 -1.45 -9.55 -1.95
CA VAL A 85 -2.35 -8.95 -2.94
C VAL A 85 -3.80 -9.32 -2.65
N GLN A 86 -4.67 -8.32 -2.53
CA GLN A 86 -6.08 -8.50 -2.19
C GLN A 86 -7.01 -8.31 -3.40
N GLN A 87 -6.61 -7.48 -4.37
CA GLN A 87 -7.42 -7.19 -5.56
C GLN A 87 -6.54 -6.77 -6.74
N GLY A 88 -6.95 -7.16 -7.95
CA GLY A 88 -6.31 -6.77 -9.19
C GLY A 88 -4.95 -7.43 -9.40
N SER A 89 -4.13 -6.76 -10.20
CA SER A 89 -2.77 -7.20 -10.51
C SER A 89 -1.84 -6.01 -10.65
N ALA A 90 -0.55 -6.23 -10.47
CA ALA A 90 0.50 -5.24 -10.69
C ALA A 90 1.72 -5.91 -11.32
N THR A 91 2.58 -5.11 -11.95
CA THR A 91 3.94 -5.54 -12.26
C THR A 91 4.85 -5.05 -11.15
N LEU A 92 5.45 -5.99 -10.43
CA LEU A 92 6.49 -5.71 -9.45
C LEU A 92 7.85 -5.73 -10.15
N ILE A 93 8.64 -4.66 -9.98
CA ILE A 93 10.05 -4.60 -10.38
C ILE A 93 10.89 -4.64 -9.11
N THR A 94 11.90 -5.50 -9.05
CA THR A 94 12.79 -5.63 -7.89
C THR A 94 14.25 -5.72 -8.30
N GLY A 95 15.16 -5.29 -7.42
CA GLY A 95 16.59 -5.21 -7.71
C GLY A 95 16.93 -4.06 -8.68
N GLY A 96 18.07 -4.15 -9.32
CA GLY A 96 18.53 -3.07 -10.20
C GLY A 96 18.95 -1.80 -9.47
N THR A 97 18.69 -0.64 -10.05
CA THR A 97 19.12 0.66 -9.52
C THR A 97 17.97 1.67 -9.60
N VAL A 98 17.73 2.43 -8.53
CA VAL A 98 16.78 3.54 -8.54
C VAL A 98 17.35 4.68 -9.38
N VAL A 99 16.60 5.11 -10.39
CA VAL A 99 16.97 6.25 -11.26
C VAL A 99 16.74 7.55 -10.48
N ASP A 100 17.66 8.52 -10.62
CA ASP A 100 17.60 9.83 -9.95
C ASP A 100 17.28 9.71 -8.45
N ALA A 101 17.92 8.74 -7.80
CA ALA A 101 17.69 8.38 -6.40
C ALA A 101 17.92 9.55 -5.46
N LYS A 102 16.98 9.77 -4.55
CA LYS A 102 17.09 10.72 -3.45
C LYS A 102 16.85 10.00 -2.14
N THR A 103 17.84 10.04 -1.25
CA THR A 103 17.75 9.42 0.07
C THR A 103 17.48 10.51 1.11
N GLY A 104 16.44 10.31 1.92
CA GLY A 104 16.09 11.18 3.04
C GLY A 104 16.92 10.87 4.29
N ASP A 105 16.79 11.72 5.31
CA ASP A 105 17.48 11.55 6.61
C ASP A 105 17.03 10.30 7.37
N ASP A 106 15.84 9.79 7.07
CA ASP A 106 15.27 8.53 7.60
C ASP A 106 15.89 7.27 6.96
N GLY A 107 16.68 7.44 5.89
CA GLY A 107 17.27 6.37 5.09
C GLY A 107 16.37 5.83 3.96
N GLU A 108 15.15 6.37 3.82
CA GLU A 108 14.27 6.00 2.71
C GLU A 108 14.76 6.63 1.41
N THR A 109 14.87 5.81 0.36
CA THR A 109 15.29 6.27 -0.97
C THR A 109 14.13 6.21 -1.94
N HIS A 110 13.94 7.29 -2.69
CA HIS A 110 12.89 7.39 -3.70
C HIS A 110 13.46 7.84 -5.04
N GLY A 111 12.79 7.45 -6.13
CA GLY A 111 13.09 7.88 -7.49
C GLY A 111 11.92 7.61 -8.45
N PRO A 112 12.00 8.09 -9.70
CA PRO A 112 10.93 7.90 -10.66
C PRO A 112 10.77 6.45 -11.11
N SER A 113 11.86 5.68 -11.18
CA SER A 113 11.83 4.31 -11.70
C SER A 113 13.02 3.47 -11.23
N VAL A 114 12.91 2.14 -11.42
CA VAL A 114 14.01 1.18 -11.30
C VAL A 114 14.54 0.86 -12.69
N ALA A 115 15.86 0.99 -12.88
CA ALA A 115 16.58 0.52 -14.07
C ALA A 115 17.21 -0.86 -13.82
N ASN A 116 17.19 -1.73 -14.84
CA ASN A 116 17.82 -3.07 -14.81
C ASN A 116 17.28 -4.00 -13.69
N GLY A 117 16.06 -3.75 -13.20
CA GLY A 117 15.38 -4.63 -12.26
C GLY A 117 14.74 -5.82 -12.96
N GLN A 118 14.38 -6.84 -12.18
CA GLN A 118 13.59 -7.97 -12.64
C GLN A 118 12.10 -7.67 -12.47
N SER A 119 11.32 -7.91 -13.53
CA SER A 119 9.87 -7.68 -13.53
C SER A 119 9.11 -8.98 -13.33
N ARG A 120 8.08 -8.95 -12.49
CA ARG A 120 7.14 -10.06 -12.28
C ARG A 120 5.73 -9.53 -12.12
N THR A 121 4.77 -10.16 -12.80
CA THR A 121 3.34 -9.93 -12.53
C THR A 121 2.96 -10.58 -11.21
N ILE A 122 2.29 -9.84 -10.35
CA ILE A 122 1.69 -10.31 -9.10
C ILE A 122 0.18 -10.15 -9.15
N THR A 123 -0.54 -11.10 -8.58
CA THR A 123 -2.01 -11.21 -8.64
C THR A 123 -2.59 -11.55 -7.28
N VAL A 124 -3.92 -11.56 -7.18
CA VAL A 124 -4.65 -11.86 -5.94
C VAL A 124 -4.17 -13.17 -5.30
N GLY A 125 -3.84 -13.10 -4.02
CA GLY A 125 -3.32 -14.20 -3.22
C GLY A 125 -1.80 -14.32 -3.22
N ASP A 126 -1.08 -13.66 -4.15
CA ASP A 126 0.38 -13.66 -4.13
C ASP A 126 0.91 -12.98 -2.87
N ILE A 127 1.94 -13.60 -2.31
CA ILE A 127 2.72 -13.09 -1.17
C ILE A 127 4.08 -12.66 -1.71
N VAL A 128 4.41 -11.42 -1.45
CA VAL A 128 5.68 -10.81 -1.85
C VAL A 128 6.45 -10.40 -0.60
N VAL A 129 7.75 -10.72 -0.55
CA VAL A 129 8.67 -10.18 0.44
C VAL A 129 9.75 -9.39 -0.28
N VAL A 130 9.88 -8.12 0.09
CA VAL A 130 10.98 -7.26 -0.37
C VAL A 130 11.84 -6.96 0.85
N PRO A 131 13.05 -7.53 0.94
CA PRO A 131 13.96 -7.25 2.04
C PRO A 131 14.42 -5.80 2.09
N ALA A 132 14.79 -5.32 3.27
CA ALA A 132 15.43 -4.02 3.45
C ALA A 132 16.62 -3.85 2.48
N GLY A 133 16.79 -2.64 1.98
CA GLY A 133 17.84 -2.31 1.01
C GLY A 133 17.55 -2.72 -0.45
N VAL A 134 16.49 -3.46 -0.73
CA VAL A 134 16.19 -3.91 -2.10
C VAL A 134 15.35 -2.86 -2.85
N PRO A 135 15.86 -2.33 -3.99
CA PRO A 135 15.09 -1.46 -4.87
C PRO A 135 13.82 -2.16 -5.36
N HIS A 136 12.69 -1.47 -5.31
CA HIS A 136 11.45 -2.01 -5.84
C HIS A 136 10.50 -0.93 -6.34
N GLN A 137 9.58 -1.32 -7.22
CA GLN A 137 8.55 -0.46 -7.81
C GLN A 137 7.31 -1.28 -8.18
N LEU A 138 6.12 -0.72 -7.93
CA LEU A 138 4.85 -1.27 -8.40
C LEU A 138 4.33 -0.47 -9.59
N LEU A 139 4.15 -1.15 -10.72
CA LEU A 139 3.52 -0.59 -11.91
C LEU A 139 2.07 -1.11 -12.00
N ILE A 140 1.13 -0.18 -12.13
CA ILE A 140 -0.31 -0.45 -12.23
C ILE A 140 -0.75 -0.12 -13.65
N ALA A 141 -1.33 -1.10 -14.35
CA ALA A 141 -1.87 -0.87 -15.68
C ALA A 141 -3.07 0.10 -15.66
N PRO A 142 -3.23 0.96 -16.67
CA PRO A 142 -4.37 1.85 -16.75
C PRO A 142 -5.71 1.12 -16.60
N GLY A 143 -6.62 1.68 -15.80
CA GLY A 143 -7.94 1.09 -15.54
C GLY A 143 -7.96 0.00 -14.47
N THR A 144 -6.81 -0.42 -13.96
CA THR A 144 -6.72 -1.41 -12.87
C THR A 144 -6.95 -0.76 -11.52
N LEU A 145 -7.75 -1.40 -10.68
CA LEU A 145 -7.80 -1.15 -9.25
C LEU A 145 -7.02 -2.26 -8.54
N TYR A 146 -5.86 -1.92 -8.00
CA TYR A 146 -4.99 -2.82 -7.24
C TYR A 146 -5.13 -2.54 -5.76
N SER A 147 -5.15 -3.58 -4.93
CA SER A 147 -5.02 -3.42 -3.49
C SER A 147 -4.19 -4.53 -2.86
N ALA A 148 -3.51 -4.17 -1.78
CA ALA A 148 -2.71 -5.08 -0.98
C ALA A 148 -2.76 -4.73 0.51
N MET A 149 -2.60 -5.76 1.34
CA MET A 149 -2.19 -5.60 2.71
C MET A 149 -0.65 -5.60 2.73
N VAL A 150 -0.05 -4.65 3.44
CA VAL A 150 1.40 -4.48 3.52
C VAL A 150 1.82 -4.45 4.98
N ALA A 151 2.62 -5.42 5.38
CA ALA A 151 3.30 -5.40 6.67
C ALA A 151 4.73 -4.89 6.47
N LYS A 152 5.06 -3.76 7.12
CA LYS A 152 6.43 -3.27 7.23
C LYS A 152 7.02 -3.77 8.54
N VAL A 153 8.09 -4.55 8.43
CA VAL A 153 8.80 -5.11 9.60
C VAL A 153 10.15 -4.40 9.71
N LYS A 154 10.36 -3.76 10.85
CA LYS A 154 11.64 -3.08 11.11
C LYS A 154 12.71 -4.09 11.50
N GLU A 155 13.85 -4.03 10.86
CA GLU A 155 15.07 -4.72 11.21
C GLU A 155 15.80 -4.10 12.42
#